data_00dde4e6639612583e4b60a23c46d2ef
#
_entry.id   00dde4e6639612583e4b60a23c46d2ef
#
_cell.length_a   1.000
_cell.length_b   1.000
_cell.length_c   1.000
_cell.angle_alpha   90.00
_cell.angle_beta   90.00
_cell.angle_gamma   90.00
#
_symmetry.space_group_name_H-M   'P 1'
#
loop_
_entity.id
_entity.type
_entity.pdbx_description
1 polymer ?
#
loop_
_entity_poly.entity_id
_entity_poly.type
_entity_poly.pdbx_seq_one_letter_code
_entity_poly.pdbx_strand_id
1 'polypeptide(L)'
;MTKRGWIVLGGGAAISALIAILAWASISTGGNPGGLATNSDLIEFDVDPEVARDFELELIGGGSLKLSDLRGKVVMVDFWASWCLPCRVEAPALTKVYAEFQGQDVEFVGVDIWDNIGDAELFLQQEGQTYPVGSDAEGAIAIN
;
A
#
# COMPACT_ATOMS: atom_id res chain seq x y z
N MET A 1 -40.98 -41.42 21.16
CA MET A 1 -39.72 -40.73 20.74
C MET A 1 -38.81 -40.74 21.97
N THR A 2 -37.63 -41.33 21.85
CA THR A 2 -36.69 -41.47 22.97
C THR A 2 -35.99 -40.14 23.27
N LYS A 3 -35.62 -39.87 24.54
CA LYS A 3 -34.88 -38.68 24.98
C LYS A 3 -33.64 -38.39 24.12
N ARG A 4 -33.03 -39.43 23.54
CA ARG A 4 -31.90 -39.29 22.58
C ARG A 4 -32.30 -38.63 21.25
N GLY A 5 -33.54 -38.84 20.76
CA GLY A 5 -34.01 -38.20 19.52
C GLY A 5 -34.19 -36.66 19.68
N TRP A 6 -34.61 -36.22 20.83
CA TRP A 6 -34.76 -34.79 21.13
C TRP A 6 -33.42 -34.06 21.25
N ILE A 7 -32.38 -34.72 21.78
CA ILE A 7 -31.03 -34.15 21.90
C ILE A 7 -30.40 -34.02 20.51
N VAL A 8 -30.59 -35.01 19.64
CA VAL A 8 -30.04 -34.94 18.25
C VAL A 8 -30.76 -33.89 17.41
N LEU A 9 -32.08 -33.76 17.53
CA LEU A 9 -32.86 -32.73 16.83
C LEU A 9 -32.54 -31.33 17.34
N GLY A 10 -32.42 -31.15 18.66
CA GLY A 10 -32.05 -29.84 19.24
C GLY A 10 -30.62 -29.42 18.89
N GLY A 11 -29.68 -30.36 18.94
CA GLY A 11 -28.27 -30.08 18.55
C GLY A 11 -28.13 -29.74 17.07
N GLY A 12 -28.85 -30.47 16.20
CA GLY A 12 -28.86 -30.21 14.77
C GLY A 12 -29.43 -28.82 14.40
N ALA A 13 -30.53 -28.42 15.06
CA ALA A 13 -31.14 -27.12 14.87
C ALA A 13 -30.22 -25.98 15.32
N ALA A 14 -29.53 -26.12 16.45
CA ALA A 14 -28.58 -25.12 16.94
C ALA A 14 -27.37 -24.94 16.00
N ILE A 15 -26.82 -26.03 15.49
CA ILE A 15 -25.71 -25.99 14.54
C ILE A 15 -26.13 -25.35 13.21
N SER A 16 -27.32 -25.68 12.70
CA SER A 16 -27.87 -25.11 11.49
C SER A 16 -28.11 -23.59 11.63
N ALA A 17 -28.63 -23.15 12.78
CA ALA A 17 -28.81 -21.74 13.08
C ALA A 17 -27.47 -20.99 13.15
N LEU A 18 -26.46 -21.58 13.77
CA LEU A 18 -25.11 -20.99 13.85
C LEU A 18 -24.49 -20.84 12.45
N ILE A 19 -24.58 -21.87 11.61
CA ILE A 19 -24.10 -21.83 10.23
C ILE A 19 -24.83 -20.76 9.42
N ALA A 20 -26.15 -20.65 9.58
CA ALA A 20 -26.94 -19.63 8.90
C ALA A 20 -26.57 -18.20 9.33
N ILE A 21 -26.32 -17.99 10.63
CA ILE A 21 -25.87 -16.69 11.17
C ILE A 21 -24.46 -16.34 10.63
N LEU A 22 -23.54 -17.31 10.63
CA LEU A 22 -22.19 -17.09 10.10
C LEU A 22 -22.20 -16.84 8.59
N ALA A 23 -23.00 -17.58 7.85
CA ALA A 23 -23.16 -17.34 6.41
C ALA A 23 -23.79 -15.97 6.12
N TRP A 24 -24.82 -15.59 6.89
CA TRP A 24 -25.44 -14.25 6.75
C TRP A 24 -24.47 -13.13 7.14
N ALA A 25 -23.73 -13.28 8.22
CA ALA A 25 -22.67 -12.34 8.61
C ALA A 25 -21.60 -12.21 7.54
N SER A 26 -21.15 -13.33 6.93
CA SER A 26 -20.15 -13.31 5.85
C SER A 26 -20.66 -12.61 4.59
N ILE A 27 -21.94 -12.75 4.26
CA ILE A 27 -22.57 -12.09 3.11
C ILE A 27 -22.79 -10.60 3.39
N SER A 28 -23.24 -10.26 4.60
CA SER A 28 -23.53 -8.88 5.00
C SER A 28 -22.27 -8.03 5.23
N THR A 29 -21.11 -8.68 5.51
CA THR A 29 -19.81 -8.02 5.64
C THR A 29 -19.01 -8.00 4.33
N GLY A 30 -19.63 -8.27 3.19
CA GLY A 30 -18.98 -8.22 1.88
C GLY A 30 -17.88 -9.25 1.65
N GLY A 31 -17.89 -10.36 2.42
CA GLY A 31 -16.97 -11.47 2.20
C GLY A 31 -15.52 -11.21 2.57
N ASN A 32 -15.25 -10.26 3.44
CA ASN A 32 -13.90 -9.91 3.88
C ASN A 32 -13.60 -10.55 5.27
N PRO A 33 -13.22 -11.84 5.34
CA PRO A 33 -12.88 -12.49 6.59
C PRO A 33 -11.44 -12.11 6.95
N GLY A 34 -11.28 -11.00 7.67
CA GLY A 34 -9.96 -10.66 8.20
C GLY A 34 -9.61 -9.19 8.30
N GLY A 35 -10.56 -8.28 8.09
CA GLY A 35 -10.36 -6.86 8.45
C GLY A 35 -9.26 -6.14 7.67
N LEU A 36 -8.73 -6.70 6.61
CA LEU A 36 -8.00 -5.96 5.61
C LEU A 36 -9.07 -5.32 4.73
N ALA A 37 -9.42 -4.08 5.02
CA ALA A 37 -10.18 -3.25 4.12
C ALA A 37 -9.37 -3.16 2.82
N THR A 38 -9.64 -4.08 1.89
CA THR A 38 -9.31 -3.79 0.49
C THR A 38 -10.26 -2.68 0.11
N ASN A 39 -9.74 -1.45 0.07
CA ASN A 39 -10.48 -0.26 -0.30
C ASN A 39 -11.06 -0.41 -1.69
N SER A 40 -12.22 -1.03 -1.80
CA SER A 40 -13.10 -0.80 -2.95
C SER A 40 -13.82 0.54 -2.83
N ASP A 41 -13.86 1.11 -1.63
CA ASP A 41 -14.25 2.49 -1.40
C ASP A 41 -12.95 3.29 -1.19
N LEU A 42 -12.38 3.78 -2.27
CA LEU A 42 -11.44 4.89 -2.21
C LEU A 42 -12.17 6.00 -1.46
N ILE A 43 -11.81 6.21 -0.20
CA ILE A 43 -12.26 7.38 0.54
C ILE A 43 -11.58 8.53 -0.19
N GLU A 44 -12.31 9.15 -1.10
CA GLU A 44 -11.90 10.38 -1.75
C GLU A 44 -11.92 11.45 -0.67
N PHE A 45 -10.75 11.77 -0.16
CA PHE A 45 -10.58 12.94 0.69
C PHE A 45 -10.54 14.14 -0.24
N ASP A 46 -11.50 15.03 -0.09
CA ASP A 46 -11.45 16.37 -0.69
C ASP A 46 -10.35 17.14 0.06
N VAL A 47 -9.15 17.09 -0.48
CA VAL A 47 -7.98 17.78 0.06
C VAL A 47 -7.93 19.13 -0.63
N ASP A 48 -7.97 20.20 0.14
CA ASP A 48 -7.68 21.55 -0.38
C ASP A 48 -6.24 21.51 -0.94
N PRO A 49 -6.04 21.73 -2.25
CA PRO A 49 -4.73 21.56 -2.85
C PRO A 49 -3.77 22.64 -2.34
N GLU A 50 -2.90 22.26 -1.42
CA GLU A 50 -1.78 23.11 -1.02
C GLU A 50 -0.61 22.93 -1.98
N VAL A 51 0.17 23.99 -2.16
CA VAL A 51 1.41 23.90 -2.93
C VAL A 51 2.38 22.99 -2.18
N ALA A 52 2.79 21.90 -2.80
CA ALA A 52 3.76 20.98 -2.23
C ALA A 52 5.07 21.72 -1.87
N ARG A 53 5.59 21.45 -0.68
CA ARG A 53 6.87 22.01 -0.25
C ARG A 53 7.98 21.44 -1.13
N ASP A 54 8.90 22.30 -1.54
CA ASP A 54 10.07 21.85 -2.29
C ASP A 54 11.02 21.06 -1.39
N PHE A 55 11.61 20.02 -1.96
CA PHE A 55 12.65 19.24 -1.30
C PHE A 55 13.74 18.86 -2.30
N GLU A 56 14.93 18.61 -1.78
CA GLU A 56 16.05 18.00 -2.51
C GLU A 56 16.31 16.62 -1.92
N LEU A 57 16.40 15.63 -2.79
CA LEU A 57 16.56 14.22 -2.44
C LEU A 57 17.89 13.72 -3.02
N GLU A 58 18.77 13.20 -2.18
CA GLU A 58 19.98 12.50 -2.62
C GLU A 58 19.61 11.11 -3.15
N LEU A 59 19.91 10.83 -4.43
CA LEU A 59 19.52 9.60 -5.09
C LEU A 59 20.43 8.44 -4.71
N ILE A 60 19.81 7.28 -4.46
CA ILE A 60 20.50 6.01 -4.34
C ILE A 60 21.11 5.68 -5.71
N GLY A 61 22.44 5.53 -5.76
CA GLY A 61 23.15 5.40 -7.03
C GLY A 61 23.83 6.67 -7.52
N GLY A 62 23.63 7.79 -6.84
CA GLY A 62 24.32 9.05 -7.01
C GLY A 62 23.52 10.15 -7.73
N GLY A 63 23.88 11.37 -7.45
CA GLY A 63 23.19 12.57 -7.91
C GLY A 63 22.10 13.03 -6.94
N SER A 64 21.39 14.10 -7.29
CA SER A 64 20.27 14.62 -6.53
C SER A 64 19.10 14.96 -7.43
N LEU A 65 17.90 15.02 -6.86
CA LEU A 65 16.66 15.42 -7.52
C LEU A 65 15.98 16.48 -6.66
N LYS A 66 15.57 17.58 -7.28
CA LYS A 66 14.71 18.59 -6.64
C LYS A 66 13.29 18.45 -7.16
N LEU A 67 12.31 18.49 -6.26
CA LEU A 67 10.91 18.46 -6.67
C LEU A 67 10.56 19.61 -7.62
N SER A 68 11.12 20.78 -7.37
CA SER A 68 10.94 21.97 -8.23
C SER A 68 11.43 21.81 -9.67
N ASP A 69 12.36 20.89 -9.94
CA ASP A 69 12.86 20.62 -11.29
C ASP A 69 11.84 19.81 -12.13
N LEU A 70 10.85 19.20 -11.46
CA LEU A 70 9.78 18.43 -12.10
C LEU A 70 8.51 19.27 -12.36
N ARG A 71 8.58 20.59 -12.21
CA ARG A 71 7.44 21.47 -12.46
C ARG A 71 6.91 21.30 -13.88
N GLY A 72 5.59 21.30 -14.01
CA GLY A 72 4.90 21.07 -15.28
C GLY A 72 4.57 19.59 -15.55
N LYS A 73 5.07 18.69 -14.71
CA LYS A 73 4.74 17.26 -14.75
C LYS A 73 3.81 16.86 -13.61
N VAL A 74 3.12 15.76 -13.77
CA VAL A 74 2.47 15.06 -12.67
C VAL A 74 3.53 14.24 -11.95
N VAL A 75 3.69 14.46 -10.65
CA VAL A 75 4.69 13.73 -9.85
C VAL A 75 3.99 12.84 -8.84
N MET A 76 4.25 11.55 -8.91
CA MET A 76 3.88 10.58 -7.90
C MET A 76 5.06 10.40 -6.95
N VAL A 77 4.86 10.68 -5.67
CA VAL A 77 5.88 10.46 -4.63
C VAL A 77 5.49 9.23 -3.83
N ASP A 78 6.36 8.24 -3.81
CA ASP A 78 6.22 6.99 -3.08
C ASP A 78 7.12 7.00 -1.84
N PHE A 79 6.51 7.01 -0.65
CA PHE A 79 7.25 6.88 0.61
C PHE A 79 7.30 5.41 1.02
N TRP A 80 8.49 4.85 1.10
CA TRP A 80 8.69 3.43 1.36
C TRP A 80 9.89 3.16 2.28
N ALA A 81 10.06 1.90 2.68
CA ALA A 81 11.25 1.42 3.37
C ALA A 81 11.46 -0.08 3.09
N SER A 82 12.68 -0.59 3.20
CA SER A 82 12.99 -2.01 2.98
C SER A 82 12.28 -2.95 3.97
N TRP A 83 12.05 -2.49 5.18
CA TRP A 83 11.33 -3.20 6.25
C TRP A 83 9.80 -3.13 6.14
N CYS A 84 9.27 -2.32 5.21
CA CYS A 84 7.85 -2.13 5.00
C CYS A 84 7.27 -3.28 4.16
N LEU A 85 6.58 -4.22 4.77
CA LEU A 85 6.01 -5.36 4.06
C LEU A 85 4.94 -4.98 3.02
N PRO A 86 3.99 -4.06 3.27
CA PRO A 86 3.08 -3.56 2.25
C PRO A 86 3.80 -2.95 1.04
N CYS A 87 4.87 -2.18 1.26
CA CYS A 87 5.63 -1.55 0.19
C CYS A 87 6.28 -2.58 -0.75
N ARG A 88 6.75 -3.70 -0.19
CA ARG A 88 7.26 -4.83 -0.98
C ARG A 88 6.19 -5.46 -1.88
N VAL A 89 4.97 -5.54 -1.43
CA VAL A 89 3.84 -6.06 -2.22
C VAL A 89 3.44 -5.10 -3.33
N GLU A 90 3.58 -3.80 -3.10
CA GLU A 90 3.19 -2.74 -4.03
C GLU A 90 4.26 -2.45 -5.11
N ALA A 91 5.54 -2.58 -4.79
CA ALA A 91 6.67 -2.20 -5.63
C ALA A 91 6.62 -2.76 -7.07
N PRO A 92 6.25 -4.04 -7.33
CA PRO A 92 6.13 -4.55 -8.69
C PRO A 92 5.03 -3.87 -9.50
N ALA A 93 3.91 -3.47 -8.86
CA ALA A 93 2.82 -2.76 -9.51
C ALA A 93 3.24 -1.34 -9.87
N LEU A 94 3.91 -0.62 -8.96
CA LEU A 94 4.44 0.72 -9.21
C LEU A 94 5.47 0.73 -10.35
N THR A 95 6.40 -0.22 -10.36
CA THR A 95 7.39 -0.38 -11.42
C THR A 95 6.74 -0.59 -12.78
N LYS A 96 5.69 -1.43 -12.84
CA LYS A 96 4.93 -1.66 -14.08
C LYS A 96 4.21 -0.40 -14.55
N VAL A 97 3.51 0.29 -13.65
CA VAL A 97 2.78 1.52 -13.99
C VAL A 97 3.75 2.62 -14.44
N TYR A 98 4.90 2.77 -13.76
CA TYR A 98 5.93 3.72 -14.19
C TYR A 98 6.39 3.46 -15.64
N ALA A 99 6.60 2.20 -16.00
CA ALA A 99 7.00 1.84 -17.37
C ALA A 99 5.93 2.22 -18.42
N GLU A 100 4.63 2.19 -18.05
CA GLU A 100 3.53 2.59 -18.94
C GLU A 100 3.48 4.12 -19.16
N PHE A 101 4.00 4.91 -18.20
CA PHE A 101 4.00 6.37 -18.26
C PHE A 101 5.33 6.96 -18.76
N GLN A 102 6.34 6.15 -19.04
CA GLN A 102 7.62 6.64 -19.58
C GLN A 102 7.42 7.42 -20.88
N GLY A 103 8.06 8.60 -20.94
CA GLY A 103 7.93 9.51 -22.10
C GLY A 103 6.68 10.39 -22.10
N GLN A 104 5.89 10.36 -21.03
CA GLN A 104 4.78 11.26 -20.77
C GLN A 104 5.18 12.31 -19.73
N ASP A 105 4.32 13.29 -19.49
CA ASP A 105 4.54 14.31 -18.44
C ASP A 105 4.18 13.78 -17.04
N VAL A 106 4.66 12.57 -16.73
CA VAL A 106 4.47 11.89 -15.43
C VAL A 106 5.81 11.38 -14.95
N GLU A 107 6.15 11.68 -13.71
CA GLU A 107 7.37 11.20 -13.04
C GLU A 107 7.04 10.50 -11.74
N PHE A 108 7.81 9.48 -11.41
CA PHE A 108 7.74 8.78 -10.13
C PHE A 108 9.02 9.06 -9.35
N VAL A 109 8.88 9.30 -8.06
CA VAL A 109 9.99 9.56 -7.15
C VAL A 109 9.79 8.73 -5.90
N GLY A 110 10.69 7.79 -5.63
CA GLY A 110 10.69 7.02 -4.39
C GLY A 110 11.50 7.75 -3.31
N VAL A 111 10.95 7.84 -2.13
CA VAL A 111 11.59 8.38 -0.92
C VAL A 111 11.71 7.27 0.10
N ASP A 112 12.92 6.77 0.29
CA ASP A 112 13.25 5.76 1.28
C ASP A 112 13.41 6.41 2.66
N ILE A 113 12.49 6.09 3.59
CA ILE A 113 12.39 6.76 4.89
C ILE A 113 12.79 5.84 6.04
N TRP A 114 13.53 6.41 7.00
CA TRP A 114 13.93 5.71 8.24
C TRP A 114 14.57 4.34 7.99
N ASP A 115 15.38 4.26 6.97
CA ASP A 115 16.03 3.03 6.55
C ASP A 115 17.56 3.22 6.47
N ASN A 116 18.29 2.13 6.31
CA ASN A 116 19.70 2.20 6.00
C ASN A 116 19.93 1.94 4.50
N ILE A 117 20.90 2.61 3.95
CA ILE A 117 21.18 2.62 2.51
C ILE A 117 21.44 1.21 1.94
N GLY A 118 22.08 0.33 2.71
CA GLY A 118 22.40 -1.03 2.24
C GLY A 118 21.15 -1.91 2.10
N ASP A 119 20.20 -1.81 3.01
CA ASP A 119 18.94 -2.54 2.94
C ASP A 119 18.03 -1.95 1.84
N ALA A 120 18.04 -0.63 1.69
CA ALA A 120 17.35 0.06 0.61
C ALA A 120 17.88 -0.38 -0.78
N GLU A 121 19.19 -0.37 -0.98
CA GLU A 121 19.82 -0.86 -2.23
C GLU A 121 19.45 -2.30 -2.54
N LEU A 122 19.47 -3.18 -1.54
CA LEU A 122 19.10 -4.57 -1.70
C LEU A 122 17.62 -4.72 -2.08
N PHE A 123 16.74 -3.93 -1.47
CA PHE A 123 15.31 -3.91 -1.82
C PHE A 123 15.12 -3.51 -3.29
N LEU A 124 15.74 -2.41 -3.72
CA LEU A 124 15.63 -1.92 -5.11
C LEU A 124 16.07 -2.97 -6.12
N GLN A 125 17.14 -3.71 -5.82
CA GLN A 125 17.64 -4.79 -6.67
C GLN A 125 16.66 -5.97 -6.72
N GLN A 126 16.04 -6.33 -5.60
CA GLN A 126 15.11 -7.46 -5.50
C GLN A 126 13.79 -7.18 -6.20
N GLU A 127 13.24 -5.99 -6.02
CA GLU A 127 11.93 -5.61 -6.56
C GLU A 127 12.00 -5.04 -7.99
N GLY A 128 13.22 -4.77 -8.49
CA GLY A 128 13.44 -4.29 -9.86
C GLY A 128 12.90 -2.89 -10.11
N GLN A 129 12.91 -2.04 -9.08
CA GLN A 129 12.42 -0.67 -9.16
C GLN A 129 13.27 0.18 -10.10
N THR A 130 12.65 0.92 -11.02
CA THR A 130 13.35 1.60 -12.12
C THR A 130 13.18 3.12 -12.15
N TYR A 131 12.29 3.67 -11.34
CA TYR A 131 12.17 5.12 -11.18
C TYR A 131 13.18 5.69 -10.18
N PRO A 132 13.49 6.99 -10.21
CA PRO A 132 14.42 7.62 -9.28
C PRO A 132 14.02 7.40 -7.83
N VAL A 133 14.97 6.96 -7.02
CA VAL A 133 14.79 6.75 -5.58
C VAL A 133 15.92 7.40 -4.83
N GLY A 134 15.60 8.08 -3.74
CA GLY A 134 16.61 8.64 -2.86
C GLY A 134 16.30 8.39 -1.39
N SER A 135 17.26 8.68 -0.53
CA SER A 135 17.18 8.38 0.90
C SER A 135 16.78 9.61 1.71
N ASP A 136 15.82 9.43 2.60
CA ASP A 136 15.41 10.34 3.66
C ASP A 136 15.49 9.59 5.01
N ALA A 137 16.69 9.10 5.34
CA ALA A 137 16.94 8.24 6.50
C ALA A 137 16.46 8.87 7.82
N GLU A 138 16.45 10.19 7.93
CA GLU A 138 15.98 10.92 9.11
C GLU A 138 14.49 11.28 9.04
N GLY A 139 13.83 11.07 7.90
CA GLY A 139 12.41 11.39 7.70
C GLY A 139 12.12 12.89 7.61
N ALA A 140 13.11 13.71 7.23
CA ALA A 140 12.96 15.16 7.16
C ALA A 140 11.97 15.60 6.07
N ILE A 141 11.88 14.87 4.97
CA ILE A 141 10.92 15.11 3.89
C ILE A 141 9.54 14.58 4.28
N ALA A 142 9.48 13.39 4.89
CA ALA A 142 8.24 12.74 5.23
C ALA A 142 7.41 13.46 6.31
N ILE A 143 8.06 14.22 7.21
CA ILE A 143 7.39 14.89 8.35
C ILE A 143 7.20 16.39 8.16
N ASN A 144 7.64 16.98 7.07
CA ASN A 144 7.48 18.40 6.73
C ASN A 144 6.43 18.63 5.65
#